data_1dc8996e8b0e2f3a8fd40dbef17de0f0
#
_entry.id   1dc8996e8b0e2f3a8fd40dbef17de0f0
#
_cell.length_a   1.000
_cell.length_b   1.000
_cell.length_c   1.000
_cell.angle_alpha   90.00
_cell.angle_beta   90.00
_cell.angle_gamma   90.00
#
_symmetry.space_group_name_H-M   'P 1'
#
loop_
_entity.id
_entity.type
_entity.pdbx_description
1 polymer ?
#
loop_
_entity_poly.entity_id
_entity_poly.type
_entity_poly.pdbx_seq_one_letter_code
_entity_poly.pdbx_strand_id
1 'polypeptide(L)'
;MTGPGHALVVGAGIAGTAVALVLRRAGWRVTVLEARPAGERPLGSSLSLADNGRAVLRDLELLAEVEAAGTPTHRISFHDHRGREIGSNDQVSTLIRRDRLGRVLRDAARRAGVRIVEEARVVGLRDDGPDGVVAALADGSRHTGELLVGADGVHSYTRRWLFPEHPPARFTGVLDGGGSAPAVAGVAPDGVLRLTFGGNAFFGYQALPGGEVVWFQSMAIADDDTTGPRADPLNRWRDRLVALHGGDHPPIPAILDASTGPVIRWPVHDLDPPQRWHRGRVCLVGDAAHAMPPHDGQSSSMALEDALVLGRCLAAADVGAAFDSFQQLREPRVATVAGLARRTGSVKFPSGARERRARDAVLAMFIRSGVAASEEVSRYRLPGLTGSPAAARSARGPAGRPAARTGPADSRG
;
A
#
# COMPACT_ATOMS: atom_id res chain seq x y z
N MET A 1 8.74 7.06 34.55
CA MET A 1 8.21 6.25 33.44
C MET A 1 9.20 6.34 32.31
N THR A 2 9.97 5.28 32.08
CA THR A 2 10.82 5.14 30.91
C THR A 2 9.91 5.26 29.68
N GLY A 3 10.28 6.09 28.70
CA GLY A 3 9.52 6.23 27.44
C GLY A 3 9.39 4.88 26.73
N PRO A 4 8.51 4.78 25.71
CA PRO A 4 8.42 3.57 24.91
C PRO A 4 9.80 3.25 24.34
N GLY A 5 10.13 1.95 24.23
CA GLY A 5 11.46 1.45 23.94
C GLY A 5 11.93 1.63 22.50
N HIS A 6 12.66 0.66 21.98
CA HIS A 6 13.23 0.65 20.64
C HIS A 6 12.46 -0.32 19.73
N ALA A 7 11.92 0.16 18.63
CA ALA A 7 11.25 -0.62 17.59
C ALA A 7 12.17 -0.80 16.37
N LEU A 8 12.28 -2.03 15.88
CA LEU A 8 12.87 -2.34 14.59
C LEU A 8 11.76 -2.44 13.52
N VAL A 9 12.03 -1.90 12.33
CA VAL A 9 11.15 -2.04 11.16
C VAL A 9 11.97 -2.60 10.01
N VAL A 10 11.53 -3.69 9.40
CA VAL A 10 12.22 -4.29 8.25
C VAL A 10 11.54 -3.82 6.97
N GLY A 11 12.30 -3.08 6.14
CA GLY A 11 11.86 -2.49 4.88
C GLY A 11 11.47 -1.01 4.98
N ALA A 12 12.07 -0.16 4.13
CA ALA A 12 11.78 1.28 4.00
C ALA A 12 10.81 1.58 2.85
N GLY A 13 9.86 0.68 2.58
CA GLY A 13 8.73 0.90 1.68
C GLY A 13 7.67 1.84 2.29
N ILE A 14 6.52 1.96 1.61
CA ILE A 14 5.40 2.80 2.08
C ILE A 14 4.93 2.36 3.48
N ALA A 15 4.71 1.05 3.67
CA ALA A 15 4.28 0.50 4.96
C ALA A 15 5.30 0.79 6.07
N GLY A 16 6.57 0.41 5.86
CA GLY A 16 7.59 0.52 6.91
C GLY A 16 7.91 1.95 7.29
N THR A 17 7.98 2.87 6.32
CA THR A 17 8.22 4.29 6.63
C THR A 17 7.02 4.94 7.33
N ALA A 18 5.78 4.58 6.96
CA ALA A 18 4.58 5.05 7.65
C ALA A 18 4.52 4.53 9.10
N VAL A 19 4.79 3.23 9.31
CA VAL A 19 4.91 2.64 10.66
C VAL A 19 5.97 3.36 11.48
N ALA A 20 7.15 3.59 10.90
CA ALA A 20 8.24 4.27 11.58
C ALA A 20 7.86 5.69 12.04
N LEU A 21 7.14 6.44 11.18
CA LEU A 21 6.63 7.77 11.50
C LEU A 21 5.61 7.73 12.66
N VAL A 22 4.65 6.82 12.60
CA VAL A 22 3.61 6.68 13.63
C VAL A 22 4.23 6.29 14.97
N LEU A 23 5.14 5.31 14.99
CA LEU A 23 5.84 4.90 16.20
C LEU A 23 6.71 6.01 16.77
N ARG A 24 7.39 6.78 15.91
CA ARG A 24 8.18 7.94 16.34
C ARG A 24 7.31 9.00 17.04
N ARG A 25 6.14 9.31 16.48
CA ARG A 25 5.15 10.21 17.09
C ARG A 25 4.63 9.68 18.42
N ALA A 26 4.53 8.36 18.57
CA ALA A 26 4.17 7.71 19.84
C ALA A 26 5.33 7.66 20.86
N GLY A 27 6.51 8.21 20.51
CA GLY A 27 7.67 8.33 21.38
C GLY A 27 8.66 7.17 21.29
N TRP A 28 8.46 6.18 20.41
CA TRP A 28 9.41 5.08 20.22
C TRP A 28 10.72 5.57 19.59
N ARG A 29 11.84 5.02 20.00
CA ARG A 29 13.04 5.05 19.19
C ARG A 29 12.87 4.04 18.05
N VAL A 30 13.13 4.44 16.80
CA VAL A 30 12.85 3.59 15.64
C VAL A 30 14.08 3.47 14.76
N THR A 31 14.44 2.23 14.40
CA THR A 31 15.41 1.92 13.36
C THR A 31 14.74 1.12 12.25
N VAL A 32 14.83 1.64 11.01
CA VAL A 32 14.37 0.95 9.80
C VAL A 32 15.56 0.30 9.12
N LEU A 33 15.43 -0.99 8.79
CA LEU A 33 16.45 -1.80 8.11
C LEU A 33 16.00 -1.98 6.65
N GLU A 34 16.69 -1.31 5.71
CA GLU A 34 16.38 -1.37 4.27
C GLU A 34 17.47 -2.16 3.53
N ALA A 35 17.05 -3.16 2.77
CA ALA A 35 18.00 -4.04 2.07
C ALA A 35 18.68 -3.39 0.86
N ARG A 36 18.08 -2.33 0.29
CA ARG A 36 18.62 -1.63 -0.87
C ARG A 36 19.62 -0.55 -0.47
N PRO A 37 20.57 -0.23 -1.36
CA PRO A 37 21.50 0.86 -1.13
C PRO A 37 20.81 2.23 -1.19
N ALA A 38 21.47 3.22 -0.57
CA ALA A 38 21.04 4.61 -0.61
C ALA A 38 20.97 5.09 -2.07
N GLY A 39 19.87 5.77 -2.41
CA GLY A 39 19.69 6.31 -3.76
C GLY A 39 19.10 5.34 -4.78
N GLU A 40 19.10 4.04 -4.54
CA GLU A 40 18.36 3.10 -5.38
C GLU A 40 16.86 3.37 -5.26
N ARG A 41 16.25 3.66 -6.41
CA ARG A 41 14.82 3.98 -6.46
C ARG A 41 14.01 2.69 -6.56
N PRO A 42 12.95 2.52 -5.74
CA PRO A 42 12.01 1.45 -5.98
C PRO A 42 11.44 1.57 -7.39
N LEU A 43 11.64 0.57 -8.21
CA LEU A 43 10.98 0.49 -9.51
C LEU A 43 9.48 0.33 -9.28
N GLY A 44 8.71 1.05 -10.03
CA GLY A 44 7.26 1.02 -10.00
C GLY A 44 6.71 2.19 -10.77
N SER A 45 5.54 2.01 -11.36
CA SER A 45 4.84 3.08 -12.03
C SER A 45 4.16 4.02 -11.03
N SER A 46 3.32 4.88 -11.53
CA SER A 46 2.45 5.70 -10.71
C SER A 46 1.39 4.84 -10.01
N LEU A 47 0.96 5.30 -8.86
CA LEU A 47 -0.17 4.76 -8.11
C LEU A 47 -1.19 5.87 -7.88
N SER A 48 -2.46 5.50 -7.79
CA SER A 48 -3.53 6.40 -7.37
C SER A 48 -3.73 6.25 -5.86
N LEU A 49 -3.41 7.29 -5.11
CA LEU A 49 -3.60 7.30 -3.67
C LEU A 49 -5.02 7.77 -3.35
N ALA A 50 -5.86 6.83 -2.95
CA ALA A 50 -7.27 7.06 -2.66
C ALA A 50 -7.48 7.87 -1.36
N ASP A 51 -8.72 8.31 -1.15
CA ASP A 51 -9.06 9.25 -0.06
C ASP A 51 -8.81 8.68 1.35
N ASN A 52 -8.95 7.36 1.55
CA ASN A 52 -8.56 6.69 2.80
C ASN A 52 -7.05 6.83 3.10
N GLY A 53 -6.18 6.60 2.11
CA GLY A 53 -4.74 6.80 2.26
C GLY A 53 -4.37 8.27 2.45
N ARG A 54 -5.04 9.18 1.74
CA ARG A 54 -4.91 10.64 1.90
C ARG A 54 -5.30 11.09 3.30
N ALA A 55 -6.34 10.48 3.89
CA ALA A 55 -6.74 10.77 5.26
C ALA A 55 -5.64 10.41 6.27
N VAL A 56 -4.96 9.28 6.10
CA VAL A 56 -3.81 8.91 6.93
C VAL A 56 -2.66 9.90 6.77
N LEU A 57 -2.36 10.32 5.53
CA LEU A 57 -1.30 11.32 5.28
C LEU A 57 -1.64 12.69 5.85
N ARG A 58 -2.93 13.06 5.89
CA ARG A 58 -3.39 14.28 6.56
C ARG A 58 -3.13 14.19 8.07
N ASP A 59 -3.43 13.07 8.68
CA ASP A 59 -3.16 12.81 10.11
C ASP A 59 -1.66 12.82 10.42
N LEU A 60 -0.84 12.38 9.47
CA LEU A 60 0.61 12.46 9.52
C LEU A 60 1.17 13.85 9.13
N GLU A 61 0.33 14.83 8.80
CA GLU A 61 0.73 16.17 8.33
C GLU A 61 1.62 16.16 7.08
N LEU A 62 1.47 15.12 6.24
CA LEU A 62 2.26 14.91 5.02
C LEU A 62 1.44 15.07 3.73
N LEU A 63 0.12 15.28 3.84
CA LEU A 63 -0.74 15.33 2.65
C LEU A 63 -0.32 16.43 1.67
N ALA A 64 0.00 17.61 2.15
CA ALA A 64 0.41 18.73 1.30
C ALA A 64 1.71 18.44 0.53
N GLU A 65 2.72 17.81 1.19
CA GLU A 65 3.96 17.40 0.52
C GLU A 65 3.71 16.33 -0.55
N VAL A 66 2.81 15.40 -0.28
CA VAL A 66 2.43 14.33 -1.23
C VAL A 66 1.65 14.90 -2.42
N GLU A 67 0.72 15.82 -2.18
CA GLU A 67 -0.03 16.52 -3.25
C GLU A 67 0.88 17.35 -4.13
N ALA A 68 1.84 18.06 -3.55
CA ALA A 68 2.85 18.81 -4.30
C ALA A 68 3.77 17.91 -5.16
N ALA A 69 3.98 16.66 -4.74
CA ALA A 69 4.78 15.67 -5.47
C ALA A 69 3.98 14.85 -6.49
N GLY A 70 2.64 14.94 -6.45
CA GLY A 70 1.70 14.18 -7.27
C GLY A 70 0.85 15.07 -8.18
N THR A 71 -0.19 14.49 -8.74
CA THR A 71 -1.18 15.17 -9.58
C THR A 71 -2.58 14.79 -9.08
N PRO A 72 -3.47 15.78 -8.91
CA PRO A 72 -4.83 15.49 -8.49
C PRO A 72 -5.60 14.71 -9.55
N THR A 73 -6.42 13.77 -9.11
CA THR A 73 -7.41 13.07 -9.90
C THR A 73 -8.77 13.36 -9.28
N HIS A 74 -9.70 13.90 -10.09
CA HIS A 74 -11.05 14.26 -9.63
C HIS A 74 -12.08 13.22 -10.02
N ARG A 75 -11.78 12.46 -11.08
CA ARG A 75 -12.70 11.50 -11.67
C ARG A 75 -11.95 10.30 -12.23
N ILE A 76 -12.50 9.12 -12.07
CA ILE A 76 -12.12 7.92 -12.79
C ILE A 76 -13.23 7.63 -13.80
N SER A 77 -12.86 7.49 -15.08
CA SER A 77 -13.78 7.14 -16.16
C SER A 77 -13.41 5.77 -16.72
N PHE A 78 -14.39 4.89 -16.84
CA PHE A 78 -14.23 3.51 -17.32
C PHE A 78 -14.76 3.39 -18.74
N HIS A 79 -13.97 2.81 -19.63
CA HIS A 79 -14.27 2.68 -21.04
C HIS A 79 -14.21 1.22 -21.49
N ASP A 80 -15.04 0.86 -22.48
CA ASP A 80 -14.87 -0.38 -23.22
C ASP A 80 -13.78 -0.23 -24.31
N HIS A 81 -13.44 -1.34 -24.99
CA HIS A 81 -12.40 -1.34 -26.04
C HIS A 81 -12.70 -0.43 -27.23
N ARG A 82 -13.94 0.02 -27.39
CA ARG A 82 -14.36 0.96 -28.44
C ARG A 82 -14.34 2.42 -27.99
N GLY A 83 -13.94 2.69 -26.73
CA GLY A 83 -13.90 4.02 -26.16
C GLY A 83 -15.25 4.55 -25.63
N ARG A 84 -16.27 3.71 -25.59
CA ARG A 84 -17.55 4.11 -24.99
C ARG A 84 -17.40 4.12 -23.46
N GLU A 85 -17.75 5.22 -22.81
CA GLU A 85 -17.82 5.30 -21.36
C GLU A 85 -18.92 4.36 -20.84
N ILE A 86 -18.54 3.44 -19.95
CA ILE A 86 -19.43 2.45 -19.35
C ILE A 86 -19.74 2.76 -17.89
N GLY A 87 -19.07 3.74 -17.32
CA GLY A 87 -19.29 4.24 -15.97
C GLY A 87 -18.21 5.22 -15.57
N SER A 88 -18.44 5.94 -14.51
CA SER A 88 -17.46 6.85 -13.91
C SER A 88 -17.69 7.02 -12.41
N ASN A 89 -16.67 7.48 -11.73
CA ASN A 89 -16.68 7.74 -10.30
C ASN A 89 -15.98 9.08 -10.03
N ASP A 90 -16.69 10.01 -9.41
CA ASP A 90 -16.10 11.25 -8.91
C ASP A 90 -15.36 10.95 -7.60
N GLN A 91 -14.07 10.81 -7.70
CA GLN A 91 -13.19 10.42 -6.61
C GLN A 91 -12.00 11.35 -6.51
N VAL A 92 -11.80 11.91 -5.33
CA VAL A 92 -10.58 12.66 -5.04
C VAL A 92 -9.46 11.68 -4.70
N SER A 93 -8.46 11.64 -5.57
CA SER A 93 -7.24 10.87 -5.33
C SER A 93 -6.01 11.65 -5.82
N THR A 94 -4.83 11.16 -5.50
CA THR A 94 -3.56 11.73 -5.96
C THR A 94 -2.81 10.68 -6.78
N LEU A 95 -2.68 10.93 -8.09
CA LEU A 95 -1.79 10.14 -8.93
C LEU A 95 -0.35 10.54 -8.59
N ILE A 96 0.45 9.63 -8.11
CA ILE A 96 1.82 9.89 -7.71
C ILE A 96 2.75 8.74 -8.11
N ARG A 97 3.96 9.06 -8.54
CA ARG A 97 4.98 8.05 -8.78
C ARG A 97 5.38 7.39 -7.46
N ARG A 98 5.49 6.08 -7.45
CA ARG A 98 5.83 5.29 -6.25
C ARG A 98 7.16 5.74 -5.62
N ASP A 99 8.16 6.07 -6.43
CA ASP A 99 9.44 6.57 -5.94
C ASP A 99 9.34 7.94 -5.27
N ARG A 100 8.46 8.83 -5.76
CA ARG A 100 8.20 10.15 -5.15
C ARG A 100 7.49 10.02 -3.80
N LEU A 101 6.43 9.21 -3.74
CA LEU A 101 5.75 8.95 -2.45
C LEU A 101 6.71 8.36 -1.42
N GLY A 102 7.49 7.36 -1.82
CA GLY A 102 8.49 6.74 -0.95
C GLY A 102 9.56 7.73 -0.48
N ARG A 103 9.95 8.71 -1.33
CA ARG A 103 10.88 9.77 -0.95
C ARG A 103 10.28 10.68 0.10
N VAL A 104 9.07 11.22 -0.13
CA VAL A 104 8.38 12.07 0.85
C VAL A 104 8.29 11.41 2.21
N LEU A 105 7.88 10.13 2.24
CA LEU A 105 7.77 9.37 3.50
C LEU A 105 9.12 9.15 4.18
N ARG A 106 10.17 8.76 3.44
CA ARG A 106 11.52 8.56 4.02
C ARG A 106 12.12 9.85 4.53
N ASP A 107 11.96 10.96 3.80
CA ASP A 107 12.49 12.25 4.23
C ASP A 107 11.74 12.75 5.48
N ALA A 108 10.44 12.56 5.55
CA ALA A 108 9.67 12.84 6.74
C ALA A 108 10.12 11.96 7.94
N ALA A 109 10.36 10.67 7.71
CA ALA A 109 10.86 9.76 8.74
C ALA A 109 12.23 10.22 9.28
N ARG A 110 13.16 10.62 8.39
CA ARG A 110 14.47 11.17 8.79
C ARG A 110 14.32 12.47 9.58
N ARG A 111 13.47 13.40 9.11
CA ARG A 111 13.17 14.64 9.85
C ARG A 111 12.61 14.39 11.24
N ALA A 112 11.81 13.33 11.40
CA ALA A 112 11.28 12.89 12.70
C ALA A 112 12.31 12.17 13.59
N GLY A 113 13.55 11.99 13.14
CA GLY A 113 14.61 11.31 13.89
C GLY A 113 14.55 9.77 13.81
N VAL A 114 13.91 9.21 12.80
CA VAL A 114 14.00 7.78 12.48
C VAL A 114 15.37 7.49 11.88
N ARG A 115 16.05 6.48 12.41
CA ARG A 115 17.30 5.96 11.82
C ARG A 115 16.94 4.98 10.69
N ILE A 116 17.28 5.31 9.45
CA ILE A 116 17.17 4.39 8.30
C ILE A 116 18.57 3.89 7.97
N VAL A 117 18.75 2.58 8.05
CA VAL A 117 20.00 1.89 7.71
C VAL A 117 19.77 1.23 6.36
N GLU A 118 20.46 1.74 5.35
CA GLU A 118 20.48 1.18 4.00
C GLU A 118 21.47 0.02 3.92
N GLU A 119 21.38 -0.83 2.87
CA GLU A 119 22.16 -2.05 2.66
C GLU A 119 22.02 -3.07 3.82
N ALA A 120 21.00 -2.89 4.64
CA ALA A 120 20.70 -3.65 5.85
C ALA A 120 19.77 -4.83 5.55
N ARG A 121 20.25 -5.79 4.75
CA ARG A 121 19.49 -7.00 4.42
C ARG A 121 19.41 -7.93 5.62
N VAL A 122 18.21 -8.10 6.17
CA VAL A 122 17.96 -9.04 7.27
C VAL A 122 18.04 -10.47 6.74
N VAL A 123 18.88 -11.29 7.39
CA VAL A 123 19.10 -12.70 7.06
C VAL A 123 18.85 -13.62 8.25
N GLY A 124 18.66 -13.08 9.46
CA GLY A 124 18.33 -13.83 10.66
C GLY A 124 17.46 -13.00 11.60
N LEU A 125 16.49 -13.65 12.23
CA LEU A 125 15.66 -13.07 13.28
C LEU A 125 15.66 -13.98 14.50
N ARG A 126 15.59 -13.40 15.69
CA ARG A 126 15.39 -14.10 16.95
C ARG A 126 14.46 -13.25 17.83
N ASP A 127 13.50 -13.91 18.42
CA ASP A 127 12.61 -13.34 19.43
C ASP A 127 13.00 -13.95 20.79
N ASP A 128 13.54 -13.12 21.66
CA ASP A 128 14.01 -13.52 22.99
C ASP A 128 12.94 -13.24 24.08
N GLY A 129 11.69 -13.08 23.66
CA GLY A 129 10.57 -12.82 24.54
C GLY A 129 10.70 -11.47 25.26
N PRO A 130 10.72 -11.45 26.62
CA PRO A 130 10.84 -10.20 27.38
C PRO A 130 12.11 -9.40 27.07
N ASP A 131 13.19 -10.07 26.67
CA ASP A 131 14.49 -9.46 26.35
C ASP A 131 14.51 -8.78 24.97
N GLY A 132 13.44 -8.94 24.20
CA GLY A 132 13.24 -8.25 22.92
C GLY A 132 13.49 -9.11 21.69
N VAL A 133 13.84 -8.44 20.58
CA VAL A 133 14.09 -9.07 19.28
C VAL A 133 15.48 -8.70 18.76
N VAL A 134 16.09 -9.62 18.01
CA VAL A 134 17.38 -9.41 17.35
C VAL A 134 17.22 -9.65 15.86
N ALA A 135 17.64 -8.67 15.04
CA ALA A 135 17.78 -8.81 13.60
C ALA A 135 19.26 -8.90 13.23
N ALA A 136 19.66 -9.99 12.58
CA ALA A 136 21.01 -10.19 12.03
C ALA A 136 21.01 -9.81 10.54
N LEU A 137 22.01 -9.04 10.13
CA LEU A 137 22.15 -8.55 8.75
C LEU A 137 23.18 -9.38 7.97
N ALA A 138 23.12 -9.24 6.65
CA ALA A 138 24.02 -9.94 5.74
C ALA A 138 25.49 -9.55 5.89
N ASP A 139 25.78 -8.35 6.41
CA ASP A 139 27.13 -7.87 6.73
C ASP A 139 27.68 -8.39 8.08
N GLY A 140 26.91 -9.22 8.78
CA GLY A 140 27.24 -9.78 10.09
C GLY A 140 26.84 -8.90 11.28
N SER A 141 26.41 -7.67 11.07
CA SER A 141 25.95 -6.78 12.13
C SER A 141 24.61 -7.23 12.71
N ARG A 142 24.29 -6.75 13.92
CA ARG A 142 23.04 -7.08 14.62
C ARG A 142 22.39 -5.81 15.16
N HIS A 143 21.07 -5.78 15.08
CA HIS A 143 20.24 -4.76 15.68
C HIS A 143 19.28 -5.37 16.68
N THR A 144 19.09 -4.71 17.81
CA THR A 144 18.17 -5.15 18.88
C THR A 144 17.06 -4.15 19.09
N GLY A 145 15.88 -4.64 19.44
CA GLY A 145 14.71 -3.82 19.75
C GLY A 145 13.76 -4.55 20.68
N GLU A 146 12.80 -3.86 21.23
CA GLU A 146 11.74 -4.46 22.05
C GLU A 146 10.65 -5.12 21.22
N LEU A 147 10.47 -4.67 19.98
CA LEU A 147 9.58 -5.27 19.00
C LEU A 147 10.17 -5.12 17.59
N LEU A 148 9.65 -5.92 16.66
CA LEU A 148 9.98 -5.83 15.24
C LEU A 148 8.70 -5.83 14.39
N VAL A 149 8.65 -4.91 13.41
CA VAL A 149 7.59 -4.86 12.41
C VAL A 149 8.16 -5.25 11.05
N GLY A 150 7.67 -6.36 10.48
CA GLY A 150 7.98 -6.81 9.13
C GLY A 150 7.13 -6.05 8.10
N ALA A 151 7.77 -5.18 7.34
CA ALA A 151 7.20 -4.39 6.24
C ALA A 151 7.98 -4.63 4.93
N ASP A 152 8.53 -5.83 4.79
CA ASP A 152 9.50 -6.24 3.77
C ASP A 152 8.84 -6.80 2.49
N GLY A 153 7.56 -6.46 2.28
CA GLY A 153 6.85 -6.62 1.01
C GLY A 153 6.37 -8.04 0.72
N VAL A 154 5.91 -8.24 -0.51
CA VAL A 154 5.24 -9.49 -0.94
C VAL A 154 6.10 -10.74 -0.78
N HIS A 155 7.42 -10.63 -0.93
CA HIS A 155 8.39 -11.72 -0.72
C HIS A 155 9.01 -11.72 0.67
N SER A 156 8.27 -11.24 1.69
CA SER A 156 8.72 -11.03 3.05
C SER A 156 9.56 -12.19 3.62
N TYR A 157 10.78 -11.85 4.05
CA TYR A 157 11.62 -12.73 4.85
C TYR A 157 11.01 -12.90 6.25
N THR A 158 10.50 -11.81 6.85
CA THR A 158 9.90 -11.82 8.18
C THR A 158 8.72 -12.76 8.24
N ARG A 159 7.85 -12.77 7.21
CA ARG A 159 6.72 -13.73 7.12
C ARG A 159 7.20 -15.17 7.08
N ARG A 160 8.19 -15.50 6.24
CA ARG A 160 8.74 -16.86 6.13
C ARG A 160 9.40 -17.32 7.43
N TRP A 161 10.03 -16.40 8.16
CA TRP A 161 10.61 -16.71 9.46
C TRP A 161 9.51 -16.97 10.51
N LEU A 162 8.46 -16.16 10.55
CA LEU A 162 7.33 -16.33 11.49
C LEU A 162 6.55 -17.62 11.21
N PHE A 163 6.29 -17.88 9.93
CA PHE A 163 5.38 -18.92 9.46
C PHE A 163 6.04 -19.72 8.30
N PRO A 164 7.02 -20.57 8.59
CA PRO A 164 7.79 -21.28 7.55
C PRO A 164 6.90 -22.22 6.69
N GLU A 165 5.80 -22.74 7.28
CA GLU A 165 4.84 -23.59 6.58
C GLU A 165 3.82 -22.81 5.72
N HIS A 166 3.78 -21.47 5.86
CA HIS A 166 2.85 -20.67 5.08
C HIS A 166 3.32 -20.55 3.62
N PRO A 167 2.44 -20.83 2.63
CA PRO A 167 2.80 -20.74 1.23
C PRO A 167 3.33 -19.34 0.85
N PRO A 168 4.29 -19.26 -0.09
CA PRO A 168 4.72 -17.97 -0.63
C PRO A 168 3.58 -17.29 -1.38
N ALA A 169 3.72 -15.97 -1.60
CA ALA A 169 2.81 -15.25 -2.48
C ALA A 169 2.82 -15.87 -3.89
N ARG A 170 1.65 -16.05 -4.44
CA ARG A 170 1.39 -16.70 -5.72
C ARG A 170 1.44 -15.67 -6.85
N PHE A 171 2.16 -15.96 -7.93
CA PHE A 171 2.02 -15.20 -9.17
C PHE A 171 0.62 -15.40 -9.76
N THR A 172 -0.02 -14.32 -10.20
CA THR A 172 -1.42 -14.34 -10.66
C THR A 172 -1.57 -14.63 -12.16
N GLY A 173 -0.47 -14.77 -12.91
CA GLY A 173 -0.50 -14.80 -14.36
C GLY A 173 -0.65 -13.42 -15.00
N VAL A 174 -0.50 -12.34 -14.24
CA VAL A 174 -0.64 -10.97 -14.69
C VAL A 174 0.68 -10.23 -14.59
N LEU A 175 1.04 -9.56 -15.69
CA LEU A 175 2.15 -8.62 -15.74
C LEU A 175 1.60 -7.20 -15.91
N ASP A 176 1.86 -6.36 -14.94
CA ASP A 176 1.62 -4.93 -15.05
C ASP A 176 2.84 -4.23 -15.65
N GLY A 177 2.59 -3.15 -16.36
CA GLY A 177 3.65 -2.30 -16.91
C GLY A 177 3.16 -0.87 -17.07
N GLY A 178 4.11 0.06 -17.18
CA GLY A 178 3.75 1.46 -17.35
C GLY A 178 4.92 2.30 -17.86
N GLY A 179 4.59 3.48 -18.34
CA GLY A 179 5.54 4.43 -18.87
C GLY A 179 4.96 5.84 -18.94
N SER A 180 5.61 6.67 -19.72
CA SER A 180 5.09 8.02 -20.03
C SER A 180 5.29 8.38 -21.50
N ALA A 181 4.48 9.32 -21.94
CA ALA A 181 4.57 9.94 -23.26
C ALA A 181 4.55 11.48 -23.08
N PRO A 182 5.15 12.24 -23.99
CA PRO A 182 4.91 13.69 -24.05
C PRO A 182 3.42 13.97 -24.32
N ALA A 183 3.06 15.24 -24.40
CA ALA A 183 1.70 15.65 -24.72
C ALA A 183 1.18 14.97 -26.00
N VAL A 184 0.02 14.37 -25.90
CA VAL A 184 -0.65 13.65 -27.00
C VAL A 184 -1.94 14.40 -27.39
N ALA A 185 -2.17 14.60 -28.68
CA ALA A 185 -3.35 15.26 -29.19
C ALA A 185 -4.64 14.55 -28.70
N GLY A 186 -5.60 15.32 -28.22
CA GLY A 186 -6.85 14.81 -27.69
C GLY A 186 -6.78 14.29 -26.24
N VAL A 187 -5.64 14.39 -25.57
CA VAL A 187 -5.49 14.02 -24.16
C VAL A 187 -5.24 15.28 -23.33
N ALA A 188 -6.30 15.76 -22.66
CA ALA A 188 -6.24 16.97 -21.86
C ALA A 188 -5.80 16.69 -20.40
N PRO A 189 -5.09 17.66 -19.76
CA PRO A 189 -4.76 17.57 -18.34
C PRO A 189 -5.96 17.99 -17.47
N ASP A 190 -7.04 17.24 -17.56
CA ASP A 190 -8.34 17.51 -16.95
C ASP A 190 -8.56 16.81 -15.60
N GLY A 191 -7.52 16.19 -15.05
CA GLY A 191 -7.61 15.47 -13.78
C GLY A 191 -8.44 14.19 -13.83
N VAL A 192 -8.72 13.67 -15.02
CA VAL A 192 -9.46 12.41 -15.22
C VAL A 192 -8.52 11.25 -15.46
N LEU A 193 -8.57 10.23 -14.61
CA LEU A 193 -7.92 8.94 -14.84
C LEU A 193 -8.85 8.09 -15.72
N ARG A 194 -8.41 7.77 -16.91
CA ARG A 194 -9.17 6.96 -17.88
C ARG A 194 -8.70 5.51 -17.85
N LEU A 195 -9.63 4.61 -17.63
CA LEU A 195 -9.40 3.17 -17.51
C LEU A 195 -10.16 2.45 -18.63
N THR A 196 -9.44 1.74 -19.50
CA THR A 196 -10.02 1.03 -20.64
C THR A 196 -9.89 -0.47 -20.46
N PHE A 197 -11.03 -1.16 -20.51
CA PHE A 197 -11.10 -2.61 -20.65
C PHE A 197 -10.92 -2.96 -22.13
N GLY A 198 -9.67 -3.02 -22.56
CA GLY A 198 -9.28 -3.20 -23.95
C GLY A 198 -9.65 -4.56 -24.55
N GLY A 199 -9.31 -4.73 -25.81
CA GLY A 199 -9.59 -5.95 -26.54
C GLY A 199 -8.82 -7.16 -26.03
N ASN A 200 -7.55 -6.97 -25.66
CA ASN A 200 -6.65 -8.03 -25.23
C ASN A 200 -5.95 -7.74 -23.89
N ALA A 201 -5.97 -6.50 -23.43
CA ALA A 201 -5.33 -6.08 -22.20
C ALA A 201 -6.08 -4.88 -21.61
N PHE A 202 -5.74 -4.54 -20.37
CA PHE A 202 -6.28 -3.38 -19.67
C PHE A 202 -5.30 -2.20 -19.79
N PHE A 203 -5.82 -0.99 -20.03
CA PHE A 203 -5.02 0.22 -20.17
C PHE A 203 -5.56 1.37 -19.33
N GLY A 204 -4.68 2.09 -18.65
CA GLY A 204 -5.03 3.29 -17.90
C GLY A 204 -4.09 4.44 -18.22
N TYR A 205 -4.63 5.68 -18.27
CA TYR A 205 -3.81 6.86 -18.51
C TYR A 205 -4.42 8.13 -17.91
N GLN A 206 -3.54 9.08 -17.61
CA GLN A 206 -3.92 10.43 -17.19
C GLN A 206 -2.87 11.41 -17.70
N ALA A 207 -3.31 12.57 -18.25
CA ALA A 207 -2.41 13.69 -18.54
C ALA A 207 -2.10 14.47 -17.26
N LEU A 208 -0.83 14.81 -17.08
CA LEU A 208 -0.35 15.67 -16.01
C LEU A 208 -0.50 17.16 -16.41
N PRO A 209 -0.48 18.11 -15.47
CA PRO A 209 -0.63 19.54 -15.76
C PRO A 209 0.33 20.07 -16.82
N GLY A 210 1.55 19.51 -16.94
CA GLY A 210 2.54 19.84 -17.98
C GLY A 210 2.28 19.19 -19.34
N GLY A 211 1.19 18.45 -19.51
CA GLY A 211 0.83 17.74 -20.75
C GLY A 211 1.44 16.35 -20.90
N GLU A 212 2.45 15.98 -20.10
CA GLU A 212 2.96 14.60 -20.07
C GLU A 212 1.83 13.63 -19.74
N VAL A 213 1.74 12.53 -20.48
CA VAL A 213 0.76 11.46 -20.23
C VAL A 213 1.44 10.31 -19.52
N VAL A 214 0.99 10.02 -18.31
CA VAL A 214 1.39 8.81 -17.59
C VAL A 214 0.41 7.70 -17.94
N TRP A 215 0.92 6.52 -18.26
CA TRP A 215 0.10 5.38 -18.60
C TRP A 215 0.56 4.10 -17.91
N PHE A 216 -0.34 3.17 -17.75
CA PHE A 216 -0.09 1.82 -17.28
C PHE A 216 -0.99 0.82 -18.00
N GLN A 217 -0.56 -0.41 -18.04
CA GLN A 217 -1.31 -1.51 -18.63
C GLN A 217 -1.19 -2.77 -17.75
N SER A 218 -2.15 -3.67 -17.89
CA SER A 218 -2.12 -5.01 -17.32
C SER A 218 -2.40 -6.02 -18.40
N MET A 219 -1.56 -7.07 -18.49
CA MET A 219 -1.74 -8.14 -19.47
C MET A 219 -1.63 -9.51 -18.79
N ALA A 220 -2.37 -10.48 -19.31
CA ALA A 220 -2.15 -11.88 -18.95
C ALA A 220 -0.87 -12.39 -19.63
N ILE A 221 -0.07 -13.16 -18.91
CA ILE A 221 1.11 -13.83 -19.46
C ILE A 221 1.13 -15.29 -19.02
N ALA A 222 1.59 -16.18 -19.92
CA ALA A 222 1.71 -17.60 -19.64
C ALA A 222 3.01 -17.93 -18.90
N ASP A 223 4.08 -17.15 -19.16
CA ASP A 223 5.40 -17.41 -18.61
C ASP A 223 5.60 -16.71 -17.28
N ASP A 224 6.20 -17.43 -16.37
CA ASP A 224 6.57 -16.98 -15.04
C ASP A 224 7.82 -16.07 -15.07
N ASP A 225 7.72 -14.88 -15.65
CA ASP A 225 8.76 -13.86 -15.51
C ASP A 225 8.61 -13.16 -14.15
N THR A 226 8.75 -13.93 -13.08
CA THR A 226 8.59 -13.53 -11.69
C THR A 226 9.77 -12.77 -11.11
N THR A 227 10.72 -12.38 -11.90
CA THR A 227 11.99 -11.78 -11.46
C THR A 227 11.87 -10.37 -10.83
N GLY A 228 10.68 -9.97 -10.42
CA GLY A 228 10.44 -8.69 -9.76
C GLY A 228 10.32 -7.49 -10.72
N PRO A 229 10.18 -6.27 -10.17
CA PRO A 229 10.08 -5.06 -10.97
C PRO A 229 11.34 -4.79 -11.78
N ARG A 230 11.17 -4.43 -13.06
CA ARG A 230 12.27 -4.09 -13.98
C ARG A 230 11.93 -2.87 -14.82
N ALA A 231 12.98 -2.15 -15.23
CA ALA A 231 12.92 -1.13 -16.27
C ALA A 231 13.50 -1.73 -17.55
N ASP A 232 12.66 -2.01 -18.51
CA ASP A 232 13.08 -2.57 -19.80
C ASP A 232 13.08 -1.49 -20.89
N PRO A 233 14.01 -1.54 -21.85
CA PRO A 233 13.98 -0.65 -23.01
C PRO A 233 12.65 -0.73 -23.75
N LEU A 234 12.07 0.42 -24.11
CA LEU A 234 10.76 0.48 -24.77
C LEU A 234 10.72 -0.32 -26.09
N ASN A 235 11.80 -0.36 -26.84
CA ASN A 235 11.88 -1.09 -28.10
C ASN A 235 11.62 -2.61 -27.94
N ARG A 236 11.93 -3.19 -26.79
CA ARG A 236 11.60 -4.61 -26.48
C ARG A 236 10.10 -4.83 -26.28
N TRP A 237 9.37 -3.75 -25.96
CA TRP A 237 7.94 -3.82 -25.62
C TRP A 237 7.06 -3.31 -26.73
N ARG A 238 7.58 -2.49 -27.65
CA ARG A 238 6.80 -1.81 -28.68
C ARG A 238 5.88 -2.74 -29.45
N ASP A 239 6.43 -3.80 -30.07
CA ASP A 239 5.65 -4.74 -30.85
C ASP A 239 4.56 -5.43 -30.02
N ARG A 240 4.88 -5.79 -28.79
CA ARG A 240 3.93 -6.40 -27.85
C ARG A 240 2.83 -5.44 -27.45
N LEU A 241 3.16 -4.18 -27.12
CA LEU A 241 2.18 -3.15 -26.78
C LEU A 241 1.28 -2.85 -27.98
N VAL A 242 1.82 -2.74 -29.19
CA VAL A 242 1.04 -2.57 -30.42
C VAL A 242 0.13 -3.78 -30.66
N ALA A 243 0.61 -5.00 -30.49
CA ALA A 243 -0.21 -6.20 -30.62
C ALA A 243 -1.37 -6.26 -29.61
N LEU A 244 -1.16 -5.76 -28.42
CA LEU A 244 -2.17 -5.75 -27.34
C LEU A 244 -3.21 -4.61 -27.53
N HIS A 245 -2.76 -3.41 -27.88
CA HIS A 245 -3.52 -2.19 -27.79
C HIS A 245 -3.72 -1.46 -29.12
N GLY A 246 -3.10 -1.92 -30.23
CA GLY A 246 -3.22 -1.27 -31.52
C GLY A 246 -4.64 -1.25 -32.11
N GLY A 247 -5.52 -2.15 -31.63
CA GLY A 247 -6.94 -2.18 -31.96
C GLY A 247 -7.85 -1.48 -30.93
N ASP A 248 -7.30 -0.90 -29.87
CA ASP A 248 -8.08 -0.14 -28.90
C ASP A 248 -8.39 1.27 -29.44
N HIS A 249 -9.35 1.95 -28.82
CA HIS A 249 -9.79 3.27 -29.27
C HIS A 249 -8.72 4.36 -29.10
N PRO A 250 -8.74 5.43 -29.91
CA PRO A 250 -7.93 6.62 -29.63
C PRO A 250 -8.23 7.18 -28.23
N PRO A 251 -7.23 7.71 -27.49
CA PRO A 251 -5.87 8.00 -27.95
C PRO A 251 -4.83 6.90 -27.59
N ILE A 252 -5.24 5.69 -27.20
CA ILE A 252 -4.33 4.67 -26.67
C ILE A 252 -3.17 4.36 -27.63
N PRO A 253 -3.38 4.04 -28.90
CA PRO A 253 -2.29 3.80 -29.84
C PRO A 253 -1.35 5.00 -29.94
N ALA A 254 -1.88 6.22 -30.01
CA ALA A 254 -1.08 7.44 -30.10
C ALA A 254 -0.23 7.71 -28.84
N ILE A 255 -0.74 7.37 -27.64
CA ILE A 255 0.03 7.43 -26.39
C ILE A 255 1.22 6.46 -26.46
N LEU A 256 0.99 5.23 -26.91
CA LEU A 256 2.05 4.24 -27.01
C LEU A 256 3.10 4.60 -28.07
N ASP A 257 2.68 5.12 -29.22
CA ASP A 257 3.58 5.58 -30.28
C ASP A 257 4.44 6.76 -29.84
N ALA A 258 3.86 7.71 -29.11
CA ALA A 258 4.56 8.86 -28.56
C ALA A 258 5.42 8.52 -27.32
N SER A 259 5.27 7.33 -26.75
CA SER A 259 5.96 6.97 -25.50
C SER A 259 7.46 6.98 -25.64
N THR A 260 8.12 7.47 -24.58
CA THR A 260 9.58 7.59 -24.47
C THR A 260 10.06 6.97 -23.14
N GLY A 261 11.35 6.63 -23.10
CA GLY A 261 11.93 6.03 -21.89
C GLY A 261 11.60 4.54 -21.72
N PRO A 262 12.01 3.95 -20.61
CA PRO A 262 11.79 2.53 -20.35
C PRO A 262 10.35 2.24 -19.95
N VAL A 263 9.90 1.02 -20.25
CA VAL A 263 8.69 0.45 -19.65
C VAL A 263 9.08 -0.14 -18.29
N ILE A 264 8.46 0.37 -17.24
CA ILE A 264 8.58 -0.22 -15.91
C ILE A 264 7.54 -1.32 -15.83
N ARG A 265 7.98 -2.56 -15.56
CA ARG A 265 7.08 -3.72 -15.43
C ARG A 265 7.25 -4.42 -14.09
N TRP A 266 6.20 -5.08 -13.63
CA TRP A 266 6.22 -5.90 -12.41
C TRP A 266 5.20 -7.03 -12.49
N PRO A 267 5.58 -8.24 -12.06
CA PRO A 267 4.65 -9.35 -11.93
C PRO A 267 3.70 -9.10 -10.76
N VAL A 268 2.43 -9.40 -10.97
CA VAL A 268 1.38 -9.25 -9.94
C VAL A 268 1.32 -10.53 -9.11
N HIS A 269 1.46 -10.36 -7.80
CA HIS A 269 1.35 -11.46 -6.84
C HIS A 269 0.14 -11.26 -5.94
N ASP A 270 -0.43 -12.36 -5.50
CA ASP A 270 -1.52 -12.45 -4.53
C ASP A 270 -1.07 -13.33 -3.35
N LEU A 271 -1.44 -12.93 -2.17
CA LEU A 271 -1.15 -13.65 -0.94
C LEU A 271 -2.46 -13.92 -0.20
N ASP A 272 -2.73 -15.17 0.09
CA ASP A 272 -3.71 -15.49 1.11
C ASP A 272 -3.08 -15.19 2.47
N PRO A 273 -3.63 -14.24 3.26
CA PRO A 273 -3.00 -13.84 4.51
C PRO A 273 -2.80 -15.02 5.45
N PRO A 274 -1.69 -15.11 6.21
CA PRO A 274 -1.55 -16.12 7.24
C PRO A 274 -2.64 -15.94 8.31
N GLN A 275 -3.02 -17.03 8.97
CA GLN A 275 -4.03 -16.98 10.04
C GLN A 275 -3.66 -16.04 11.18
N ARG A 276 -2.36 -15.89 11.44
CA ARG A 276 -1.81 -14.91 12.37
C ARG A 276 -0.84 -14.01 11.65
N TRP A 277 -0.89 -12.70 11.97
CA TRP A 277 0.03 -11.72 11.42
C TRP A 277 1.19 -11.40 12.37
N HIS A 278 1.21 -12.03 13.52
CA HIS A 278 2.26 -11.84 14.52
C HIS A 278 2.53 -13.13 15.31
N ARG A 279 3.70 -13.18 15.90
CA ARG A 279 4.08 -14.15 16.93
C ARG A 279 5.10 -13.49 17.86
N GLY A 280 4.86 -13.60 19.18
CA GLY A 280 5.70 -12.96 20.17
C GLY A 280 5.80 -11.45 19.96
N ARG A 281 7.01 -10.97 19.74
CA ARG A 281 7.30 -9.54 19.55
C ARG A 281 7.49 -9.11 18.09
N VAL A 282 7.12 -9.95 17.15
CA VAL A 282 7.23 -9.70 15.70
C VAL A 282 5.87 -9.66 15.04
N CYS A 283 5.55 -8.59 14.31
CA CYS A 283 4.30 -8.38 13.61
C CYS A 283 4.52 -8.01 12.14
N LEU A 284 3.62 -8.44 11.24
CA LEU A 284 3.62 -8.12 9.80
C LEU A 284 2.64 -7.00 9.49
N VAL A 285 2.98 -6.16 8.49
CA VAL A 285 2.10 -5.10 7.96
C VAL A 285 2.21 -5.01 6.45
N GLY A 286 1.19 -4.43 5.81
CA GLY A 286 1.16 -4.21 4.35
C GLY A 286 1.33 -5.50 3.56
N ASP A 287 2.05 -5.43 2.44
CA ASP A 287 2.25 -6.58 1.54
C ASP A 287 2.98 -7.76 2.22
N ALA A 288 3.66 -7.55 3.34
CA ALA A 288 4.24 -8.65 4.12
C ALA A 288 3.17 -9.51 4.79
N ALA A 289 2.03 -8.92 5.15
CA ALA A 289 0.89 -9.59 5.77
C ALA A 289 -0.19 -10.01 4.77
N HIS A 290 -0.49 -9.14 3.78
CA HIS A 290 -1.69 -9.26 2.96
C HIS A 290 -1.55 -8.67 1.55
N ALA A 291 -0.46 -9.00 0.84
CA ALA A 291 -0.29 -8.58 -0.55
C ALA A 291 -1.50 -8.97 -1.39
N MET A 292 -2.01 -8.04 -2.18
CA MET A 292 -3.18 -8.25 -3.05
C MET A 292 -2.94 -7.67 -4.44
N PRO A 293 -3.65 -8.16 -5.47
CA PRO A 293 -3.55 -7.60 -6.81
C PRO A 293 -3.91 -6.10 -6.81
N PRO A 294 -3.19 -5.23 -7.54
CA PRO A 294 -3.36 -3.77 -7.49
C PRO A 294 -4.56 -3.26 -8.28
N HIS A 295 -5.57 -4.10 -8.55
CA HIS A 295 -6.65 -3.81 -9.48
C HIS A 295 -7.59 -2.68 -9.04
N ASP A 296 -7.66 -2.39 -7.74
CA ASP A 296 -8.45 -1.29 -7.17
C ASP A 296 -7.58 -0.14 -6.61
N GLY A 297 -6.25 -0.20 -6.80
CA GLY A 297 -5.32 0.85 -6.36
C GLY A 297 -5.22 1.03 -4.85
N GLN A 298 -5.65 0.05 -4.03
CA GLN A 298 -5.79 0.20 -2.59
C GLN A 298 -4.56 -0.21 -1.77
N SER A 299 -3.64 -1.02 -2.29
CA SER A 299 -2.54 -1.62 -1.50
C SER A 299 -1.74 -0.58 -0.71
N SER A 300 -1.41 0.57 -1.31
CA SER A 300 -0.66 1.63 -0.63
C SER A 300 -1.49 2.32 0.47
N SER A 301 -2.78 2.54 0.23
CA SER A 301 -3.69 3.11 1.22
C SER A 301 -3.89 2.15 2.40
N MET A 302 -4.01 0.85 2.14
CA MET A 302 -4.10 -0.20 3.16
C MET A 302 -2.85 -0.24 4.05
N ALA A 303 -1.66 -0.11 3.45
CA ALA A 303 -0.40 -0.05 4.19
C ALA A 303 -0.30 1.19 5.10
N LEU A 304 -0.83 2.34 4.66
CA LEU A 304 -0.93 3.54 5.48
C LEU A 304 -1.93 3.37 6.64
N GLU A 305 -3.09 2.75 6.36
CA GLU A 305 -4.07 2.41 7.40
C GLU A 305 -3.46 1.49 8.46
N ASP A 306 -2.70 0.46 8.04
CA ASP A 306 -2.02 -0.47 8.97
C ASP A 306 -1.10 0.27 9.93
N ALA A 307 -0.28 1.19 9.42
CA ALA A 307 0.66 1.96 10.23
C ALA A 307 -0.07 2.70 11.36
N LEU A 308 -1.19 3.34 11.03
CA LEU A 308 -1.93 4.14 11.98
C LEU A 308 -2.67 3.29 13.03
N VAL A 309 -3.27 2.17 12.59
CA VAL A 309 -3.96 1.24 13.51
C VAL A 309 -2.95 0.58 14.45
N LEU A 310 -1.82 0.07 13.92
CA LEU A 310 -0.77 -0.54 14.73
C LEU A 310 -0.23 0.43 15.80
N GLY A 311 0.06 1.67 15.39
CA GLY A 311 0.56 2.67 16.34
C GLY A 311 -0.43 3.00 17.47
N ARG A 312 -1.74 2.99 17.18
CA ARG A 312 -2.80 3.18 18.20
C ARG A 312 -2.89 2.00 19.15
N CYS A 313 -2.84 0.78 18.62
CA CYS A 313 -2.86 -0.41 19.45
C CYS A 313 -1.66 -0.44 20.40
N LEU A 314 -0.45 -0.12 19.92
CA LEU A 314 0.77 -0.05 20.70
C LEU A 314 0.77 1.10 21.73
N ALA A 315 -0.02 2.15 21.52
CA ALA A 315 -0.20 3.22 22.51
C ALA A 315 -1.20 2.85 23.62
N ALA A 316 -2.07 1.86 23.40
CA ALA A 316 -3.16 1.50 24.28
C ALA A 316 -2.89 0.26 25.15
N ALA A 317 -1.99 -0.65 24.71
CA ALA A 317 -1.77 -1.95 25.33
C ALA A 317 -0.29 -2.37 25.27
N ASP A 318 0.04 -3.46 25.96
CA ASP A 318 1.34 -4.13 25.79
C ASP A 318 1.46 -4.71 24.37
N VAL A 319 2.70 -5.10 23.99
CA VAL A 319 3.03 -5.48 22.62
C VAL A 319 2.17 -6.64 22.11
N GLY A 320 1.96 -7.68 22.93
CA GLY A 320 1.17 -8.86 22.51
C GLY A 320 -0.29 -8.52 22.27
N ALA A 321 -0.95 -7.89 23.25
CA ALA A 321 -2.34 -7.46 23.15
C ALA A 321 -2.54 -6.41 22.04
N ALA A 322 -1.54 -5.55 21.79
CA ALA A 322 -1.58 -4.58 20.72
C ALA A 322 -1.57 -5.25 19.33
N PHE A 323 -0.77 -6.30 19.14
CA PHE A 323 -0.71 -7.04 17.88
C PHE A 323 -1.98 -7.85 17.61
N ASP A 324 -2.55 -8.50 18.67
CA ASP A 324 -3.85 -9.15 18.57
C ASP A 324 -4.96 -8.16 18.14
N SER A 325 -5.02 -7.00 18.82
CA SER A 325 -5.99 -5.95 18.50
C SER A 325 -5.79 -5.38 17.09
N PHE A 326 -4.54 -5.19 16.66
CA PHE A 326 -4.22 -4.74 15.30
C PHE A 326 -4.79 -5.70 14.26
N GLN A 327 -4.51 -7.00 14.38
CA GLN A 327 -5.02 -8.00 13.44
C GLN A 327 -6.56 -8.03 13.45
N GLN A 328 -7.19 -8.08 14.61
CA GLN A 328 -8.66 -8.09 14.73
C GLN A 328 -9.33 -6.90 14.02
N LEU A 329 -8.74 -5.72 14.12
CA LEU A 329 -9.25 -4.51 13.48
C LEU A 329 -9.01 -4.49 11.96
N ARG A 330 -7.90 -5.08 11.50
CA ARG A 330 -7.49 -4.98 10.09
C ARG A 330 -7.99 -6.13 9.22
N GLU A 331 -8.09 -7.33 9.75
CA GLU A 331 -8.41 -8.54 8.98
C GLU A 331 -9.74 -8.43 8.20
N PRO A 332 -10.87 -7.99 8.77
CA PRO A 332 -12.12 -7.85 8.02
C PRO A 332 -12.01 -6.83 6.87
N ARG A 333 -11.29 -5.73 7.11
CA ARG A 333 -11.04 -4.70 6.11
C ARG A 333 -10.18 -5.23 4.96
N VAL A 334 -9.11 -5.96 5.27
CA VAL A 334 -8.23 -6.60 4.29
C VAL A 334 -9.02 -7.62 3.46
N ALA A 335 -9.83 -8.47 4.08
CA ALA A 335 -10.65 -9.45 3.37
C ALA A 335 -11.62 -8.78 2.37
N THR A 336 -12.26 -7.68 2.76
CA THR A 336 -13.15 -6.90 1.89
C THR A 336 -12.41 -6.36 0.67
N VAL A 337 -11.29 -5.66 0.89
CA VAL A 337 -10.52 -5.01 -0.17
C VAL A 337 -9.88 -6.04 -1.12
N ALA A 338 -9.27 -7.10 -0.57
CA ALA A 338 -8.69 -8.18 -1.38
C ALA A 338 -9.75 -8.91 -2.22
N GLY A 339 -10.93 -9.15 -1.66
CA GLY A 339 -12.06 -9.71 -2.39
C GLY A 339 -12.53 -8.84 -3.55
N LEU A 340 -12.57 -7.52 -3.36
CA LEU A 340 -12.90 -6.56 -4.43
C LEU A 340 -11.81 -6.58 -5.51
N ALA A 341 -10.54 -6.51 -5.14
CA ALA A 341 -9.41 -6.50 -6.07
C ALA A 341 -9.38 -7.77 -6.93
N ARG A 342 -9.63 -8.95 -6.35
CA ARG A 342 -9.71 -10.22 -7.10
C ARG A 342 -10.88 -10.23 -8.09
N ARG A 343 -12.07 -9.72 -7.69
CA ARG A 343 -13.23 -9.59 -8.59
C ARG A 343 -12.96 -8.63 -9.74
N THR A 344 -12.39 -7.46 -9.47
CA THR A 344 -12.02 -6.49 -10.51
C THR A 344 -10.99 -7.09 -11.49
N GLY A 345 -10.03 -7.87 -10.99
CA GLY A 345 -9.06 -8.56 -11.82
C GLY A 345 -9.68 -9.57 -12.79
N SER A 346 -10.71 -10.29 -12.37
CA SER A 346 -11.31 -11.36 -13.16
C SER A 346 -11.97 -10.91 -14.48
N VAL A 347 -12.34 -9.62 -14.60
CA VAL A 347 -12.96 -9.06 -15.83
C VAL A 347 -11.97 -8.38 -16.77
N LYS A 348 -10.69 -8.26 -16.40
CA LYS A 348 -9.70 -7.54 -17.21
C LYS A 348 -9.19 -8.33 -18.42
N PHE A 349 -9.15 -9.65 -18.35
CA PHE A 349 -8.38 -10.50 -19.25
C PHE A 349 -9.25 -11.58 -19.92
N PRO A 350 -10.04 -11.23 -20.95
CA PRO A 350 -10.80 -12.23 -21.70
C PRO A 350 -9.84 -13.11 -22.53
N SER A 351 -10.04 -14.42 -22.51
CA SER A 351 -9.20 -15.39 -23.23
C SER A 351 -9.46 -15.46 -24.74
N GLY A 352 -10.43 -14.68 -25.24
CA GLY A 352 -10.72 -14.64 -26.66
C GLY A 352 -11.98 -13.84 -27.02
N ALA A 353 -12.31 -13.80 -28.31
CA ALA A 353 -13.39 -12.97 -28.83
C ALA A 353 -14.79 -13.30 -28.24
N ARG A 354 -15.04 -14.57 -27.91
CA ARG A 354 -16.30 -15.00 -27.30
C ARG A 354 -16.41 -14.51 -25.86
N GLU A 355 -15.38 -14.68 -25.05
CA GLU A 355 -15.37 -14.19 -23.68
C GLU A 355 -15.39 -12.67 -23.63
N ARG A 356 -14.68 -12.00 -24.55
CA ARG A 356 -14.73 -10.53 -24.65
C ARG A 356 -16.15 -10.05 -24.90
N ARG A 357 -16.90 -10.66 -25.83
CA ARG A 357 -18.30 -10.30 -26.07
C ARG A 357 -19.19 -10.53 -24.85
N ALA A 358 -19.00 -11.65 -24.15
CA ALA A 358 -19.72 -11.96 -22.91
C ALA A 358 -19.38 -10.94 -21.81
N ARG A 359 -18.09 -10.64 -21.60
CA ARG A 359 -17.63 -9.60 -20.68
C ARG A 359 -18.29 -8.25 -21.01
N ASP A 360 -18.19 -7.79 -22.25
CA ASP A 360 -18.67 -6.47 -22.67
C ASP A 360 -20.17 -6.32 -22.49
N ALA A 361 -20.95 -7.41 -22.61
CA ALA A 361 -22.38 -7.41 -22.37
C ALA A 361 -22.76 -7.09 -20.91
N VAL A 362 -21.92 -7.53 -19.94
CA VAL A 362 -22.20 -7.34 -18.50
C VAL A 362 -21.30 -6.27 -17.86
N LEU A 363 -20.29 -5.80 -18.58
CA LEU A 363 -19.25 -4.92 -18.04
C LEU A 363 -19.82 -3.63 -17.45
N ALA A 364 -20.75 -2.99 -18.15
CA ALA A 364 -21.39 -1.76 -17.68
C ALA A 364 -22.18 -1.95 -16.38
N MET A 365 -22.82 -3.11 -16.20
CA MET A 365 -23.51 -3.44 -14.94
C MET A 365 -22.49 -3.74 -13.84
N PHE A 366 -21.43 -4.51 -14.16
CA PHE A 366 -20.35 -4.84 -13.23
C PHE A 366 -19.65 -3.57 -12.73
N ILE A 367 -19.30 -2.64 -13.64
CA ILE A 367 -18.64 -1.38 -13.27
C ILE A 367 -19.56 -0.53 -12.40
N ARG A 368 -20.84 -0.38 -12.75
CA ARG A 368 -21.78 0.38 -11.90
C ARG A 368 -21.92 -0.18 -10.49
N SER A 369 -21.97 -1.50 -10.34
CA SER A 369 -22.02 -2.15 -9.01
C SER A 369 -20.67 -2.08 -8.29
N GLY A 370 -19.56 -2.25 -9.02
CA GLY A 370 -18.20 -2.19 -8.49
C GLY A 370 -17.76 -0.79 -8.07
N VAL A 371 -18.23 0.25 -8.80
CA VAL A 371 -17.96 1.65 -8.46
C VAL A 371 -18.47 1.98 -7.05
N ALA A 372 -19.71 1.57 -6.72
CA ALA A 372 -20.24 1.82 -5.37
C ALA A 372 -19.40 1.16 -4.28
N ALA A 373 -18.98 -0.11 -4.47
CA ALA A 373 -18.11 -0.81 -3.52
C ALA A 373 -16.71 -0.17 -3.44
N SER A 374 -16.15 0.26 -4.56
CA SER A 374 -14.85 0.96 -4.59
C SER A 374 -14.93 2.33 -3.92
N GLU A 375 -16.05 3.05 -4.04
CA GLU A 375 -16.29 4.31 -3.32
C GLU A 375 -16.34 4.09 -1.81
N GLU A 376 -17.06 3.10 -1.33
CA GLU A 376 -17.12 2.76 0.10
C GLU A 376 -15.73 2.42 0.63
N VAL A 377 -14.98 1.60 -0.11
CA VAL A 377 -13.59 1.24 0.25
C VAL A 377 -12.70 2.48 0.27
N SER A 378 -12.79 3.37 -0.70
CA SER A 378 -11.94 4.56 -0.83
C SER A 378 -12.28 5.65 0.19
N ARG A 379 -13.55 5.76 0.59
CA ARG A 379 -14.03 6.72 1.60
C ARG A 379 -13.93 6.20 3.03
N TYR A 380 -13.42 4.99 3.21
CA TYR A 380 -13.27 4.42 4.56
C TYR A 380 -12.49 5.36 5.48
N ARG A 381 -12.99 5.51 6.70
CA ARG A 381 -12.32 6.24 7.77
C ARG A 381 -12.10 5.32 8.95
N LEU A 382 -10.89 5.30 9.42
CA LEU A 382 -10.56 4.56 10.63
C LEU A 382 -11.36 5.12 11.82
N PRO A 383 -12.11 4.31 12.56
CA PRO A 383 -12.83 4.78 13.73
C PRO A 383 -11.91 5.52 14.71
N GLY A 384 -12.34 6.68 15.22
CA GLY A 384 -11.55 7.46 16.18
C GLY A 384 -10.39 8.27 15.59
N LEU A 385 -10.31 8.49 14.26
CA LEU A 385 -9.33 9.39 13.60
C LEU A 385 -9.63 10.89 13.78
N THR A 386 -10.71 11.27 14.47
CA THR A 386 -10.97 12.66 14.82
C THR A 386 -10.34 12.98 16.18
N GLY A 387 -9.02 13.26 16.21
CA GLY A 387 -8.35 13.73 17.42
C GLY A 387 -6.87 13.38 17.45
N SER A 388 -6.04 14.39 17.61
CA SER A 388 -4.61 14.28 17.86
C SER A 388 -4.32 13.31 19.01
N PRO A 389 -3.20 12.56 19.01
CA PRO A 389 -2.76 11.73 20.14
C PRO A 389 -2.67 12.50 21.47
N ALA A 390 -2.57 13.84 21.41
CA ALA A 390 -2.60 14.72 22.58
C ALA A 390 -3.96 14.68 23.32
N ALA A 391 -5.08 14.42 22.66
CA ALA A 391 -6.40 14.36 23.28
C ALA A 391 -6.64 13.08 24.10
N ALA A 392 -5.96 11.98 23.80
CA ALA A 392 -6.05 10.74 24.56
C ALA A 392 -5.37 10.83 25.94
N ARG A 393 -4.46 11.79 26.15
CA ARG A 393 -3.78 12.00 27.44
C ARG A 393 -4.63 12.82 28.41
N SER A 394 -5.55 13.67 27.95
CA SER A 394 -6.40 14.51 28.82
C SER A 394 -7.62 13.78 29.36
N ALA A 395 -7.99 12.62 28.82
CA ALA A 395 -9.13 11.84 29.29
C ALA A 395 -8.83 10.94 30.51
N ARG A 396 -7.56 10.82 30.93
CA ARG A 396 -7.20 10.17 32.19
C ARG A 396 -7.17 11.22 33.31
N GLY A 397 -8.34 11.52 33.87
CA GLY A 397 -8.46 12.21 35.13
C GLY A 397 -7.70 11.46 36.26
N PRO A 398 -7.24 12.15 37.30
CA PRO A 398 -6.47 11.51 38.38
C PRO A 398 -7.32 10.43 39.04
N ALA A 399 -6.78 9.22 39.10
CA ALA A 399 -7.39 8.09 39.80
C ALA A 399 -7.67 8.50 41.21
N GLY A 400 -8.97 8.47 41.59
CA GLY A 400 -9.43 8.80 42.93
C GLY A 400 -8.70 7.92 43.95
N ARG A 401 -8.13 8.55 44.96
CA ARG A 401 -7.61 7.89 46.17
C ARG A 401 -8.76 7.08 46.82
N PRO A 402 -8.55 5.85 47.25
CA PRO A 402 -9.55 5.13 48.01
C PRO A 402 -9.76 5.86 49.37
N ALA A 403 -11.02 6.15 49.68
CA ALA A 403 -11.43 6.72 50.95
C ALA A 403 -11.09 5.77 52.10
N ALA A 404 -10.37 6.26 53.08
CA ALA A 404 -10.12 5.55 54.32
C ALA A 404 -11.46 5.29 55.05
N ARG A 405 -11.80 4.04 55.30
CA ARG A 405 -12.89 3.63 56.16
C ARG A 405 -12.54 4.00 57.62
N THR A 406 -13.20 4.97 58.16
CA THR A 406 -13.27 5.21 59.63
C THR A 406 -14.28 4.23 60.22
N GLY A 407 -13.83 3.27 61.01
CA GLY A 407 -14.70 2.40 61.77
C GLY A 407 -15.36 3.16 62.95
N PRO A 408 -16.53 2.68 63.45
CA PRO A 408 -17.25 3.36 64.50
C PRO A 408 -16.55 3.14 65.85
N ALA A 409 -16.45 4.24 66.62
CA ALA A 409 -16.04 4.20 68.02
C ALA A 409 -17.13 3.58 68.87
N ASP A 410 -16.76 2.54 69.60
CA ASP A 410 -17.58 1.89 70.60
C ASP A 410 -17.67 2.73 71.87
N SER A 411 -18.84 3.12 72.23
CA SER A 411 -19.16 3.79 73.51
C SER A 411 -19.60 2.78 74.53
N ARG A 412 -18.76 2.47 75.47
CA ARG A 412 -19.19 1.94 76.79
C ARG A 412 -18.16 2.34 77.85
N GLY A 413 -18.71 2.94 78.90
CA GLY A 413 -18.06 3.20 80.16
C GLY A 413 -18.38 4.54 80.73
#